data_7770b99e43b92c28dec5d1283a14b1a3
#
_entry.id   7770b99e43b92c28dec5d1283a14b1a3
#
_cell.length_a   1.000
_cell.length_b   1.000
_cell.length_c   1.000
_cell.angle_alpha   90.00
_cell.angle_beta   90.00
_cell.angle_gamma   90.00
#
_symmetry.space_group_name_H-M   'P 1'
#
loop_
_entity.id
_entity.type
_entity.pdbx_description
1 polymer ?
#
loop_
_entity_poly.entity_id
_entity_poly.type
_entity_poly.pdbx_seq_one_letter_code
_entity_poly.pdbx_strand_id
1 'polypeptide(L)'
;SSAASDVYKRQVHGTFNTLLNAGRMKLGIPQNGDLRGHLFISSGLGGMSGAQPKAAEMSGAASIIAEVDMSRIETRHRQGWVGHVTNSISEAFSLAHEAVDGKKPISIAYHGNIVDLLEYAVSQNIHIDLLSDQTSCHAVYEGGYCPAGITFAERTSLLHEDPQKFCRLVNESLVRHFRAIRALVEQGTYFFDYGNSFMLYLIHI
;
A
#
# COMPACT_ATOMS: atom_id res chain seq x y z
N SER A 1 4.60 -19.04 21.32
CA SER A 1 4.01 -19.26 19.97
C SER A 1 2.53 -18.90 19.87
N SER A 2 1.72 -19.06 20.94
CA SER A 2 0.29 -18.73 20.91
C SER A 2 0.02 -17.20 20.86
N ALA A 3 0.76 -16.40 21.63
CA ALA A 3 0.58 -14.95 21.67
C ALA A 3 0.86 -14.26 20.33
N ALA A 4 1.91 -14.67 19.62
CA ALA A 4 2.23 -14.14 18.31
C ALA A 4 1.14 -14.48 17.28
N SER A 5 0.60 -15.70 17.31
CA SER A 5 -0.50 -16.10 16.41
C SER A 5 -1.78 -15.32 16.68
N ASP A 6 -2.06 -14.98 17.92
CA ASP A 6 -3.24 -14.20 18.30
C ASP A 6 -3.13 -12.72 17.91
N VAL A 7 -1.94 -12.15 18.00
CA VAL A 7 -1.66 -10.78 17.50
C VAL A 7 -1.89 -10.72 15.99
N TYR A 8 -1.35 -11.66 15.23
CA TYR A 8 -1.54 -11.70 13.77
C TYR A 8 -3.01 -11.89 13.37
N LYS A 9 -3.73 -12.78 14.04
CA LYS A 9 -5.17 -12.96 13.80
C LYS A 9 -5.95 -11.66 14.02
N ARG A 10 -5.65 -10.92 15.08
CA ARG A 10 -6.29 -9.63 15.37
C ARG A 10 -5.97 -8.58 14.31
N GLN A 11 -4.72 -8.51 13.83
CA GLN A 11 -4.31 -7.57 12.79
C GLN A 11 -5.01 -7.87 11.45
N VAL A 12 -5.02 -9.13 11.02
CA VAL A 12 -5.71 -9.54 9.79
C VAL A 12 -7.21 -9.24 9.90
N HIS A 13 -7.83 -9.56 11.03
CA HIS A 13 -9.26 -9.32 11.24
C HIS A 13 -9.60 -7.82 11.29
N GLY A 14 -8.79 -7.00 11.93
CA GLY A 14 -8.96 -5.55 11.97
C GLY A 14 -8.87 -4.93 10.57
N THR A 15 -7.86 -5.29 9.79
CA THR A 15 -7.70 -4.82 8.41
C THR A 15 -8.83 -5.32 7.51
N PHE A 16 -9.22 -6.58 7.64
CA PHE A 16 -10.35 -7.17 6.93
C PHE A 16 -11.65 -6.38 7.16
N ASN A 17 -11.99 -6.09 8.41
CA ASN A 17 -13.18 -5.31 8.74
C ASN A 17 -13.11 -3.88 8.19
N THR A 18 -11.95 -3.24 8.27
CA THR A 18 -11.76 -1.89 7.72
C THR A 18 -12.00 -1.87 6.21
N LEU A 19 -11.43 -2.83 5.47
CA LEU A 19 -11.61 -2.94 4.02
C LEU A 19 -13.08 -3.17 3.64
N LEU A 20 -13.76 -4.11 4.31
CA LEU A 20 -15.18 -4.37 4.03
C LEU A 20 -16.06 -3.17 4.36
N ASN A 21 -15.80 -2.48 5.46
CA ASN A 21 -16.55 -1.29 5.82
C ASN A 21 -16.34 -0.15 4.81
N ALA A 22 -15.11 0.06 4.37
CA ALA A 22 -14.81 1.03 3.30
C ALA A 22 -15.58 0.68 2.00
N GLY A 23 -15.59 -0.58 1.61
CA GLY A 23 -16.35 -1.06 0.45
C GLY A 23 -17.86 -0.84 0.59
N ARG A 24 -18.42 -1.18 1.74
CA ARG A 24 -19.85 -0.97 2.03
C ARG A 24 -20.25 0.51 2.00
N MET A 25 -19.43 1.36 2.61
CA MET A 25 -19.74 2.79 2.70
C MET A 25 -19.54 3.54 1.39
N LYS A 26 -18.55 3.14 0.57
CA LYS A 26 -18.08 3.92 -0.58
C LYS A 26 -18.30 3.27 -1.93
N LEU A 27 -18.34 1.94 -2.00
CA LEU A 27 -18.51 1.20 -3.25
C LEU A 27 -19.91 0.60 -3.39
N GLY A 28 -20.80 0.84 -2.44
CA GLY A 28 -22.17 0.31 -2.47
C GLY A 28 -22.26 -1.21 -2.33
N ILE A 29 -21.28 -1.85 -1.73
CA ILE A 29 -21.26 -3.30 -1.52
C ILE A 29 -22.35 -3.67 -0.50
N PRO A 30 -23.21 -4.70 -0.76
CA PRO A 30 -24.19 -5.16 0.19
C PRO A 30 -23.55 -5.66 1.49
N GLN A 31 -24.31 -5.69 2.58
CA GLN A 31 -23.80 -6.09 3.89
C GLN A 31 -23.25 -7.51 3.92
N ASN A 32 -23.78 -8.40 3.09
CA ASN A 32 -23.32 -9.78 2.90
C ASN A 32 -22.41 -9.97 1.67
N GLY A 33 -22.04 -8.88 1.00
CA GLY A 33 -21.13 -8.88 -0.15
C GLY A 33 -19.66 -8.81 0.26
N ASP A 34 -18.80 -8.98 -0.72
CA ASP A 34 -17.34 -8.91 -0.59
C ASP A 34 -16.72 -7.93 -1.60
N LEU A 35 -15.40 -7.86 -1.65
CA LEU A 35 -14.64 -6.95 -2.52
C LEU A 35 -14.24 -7.56 -3.87
N ARG A 36 -14.84 -8.64 -4.31
CA ARG A 36 -14.57 -9.22 -5.63
C ARG A 36 -14.86 -8.22 -6.74
N GLY A 37 -13.95 -8.12 -7.69
CA GLY A 37 -14.04 -7.14 -8.77
C GLY A 37 -13.57 -5.74 -8.40
N HIS A 38 -12.98 -5.55 -7.24
CA HIS A 38 -12.44 -4.27 -6.75
C HIS A 38 -10.93 -4.33 -6.51
N LEU A 39 -10.25 -3.21 -6.76
CA LEU A 39 -8.81 -3.05 -6.60
C LEU A 39 -8.49 -2.23 -5.37
N PHE A 40 -7.68 -2.81 -4.48
CA PHE A 40 -7.10 -2.14 -3.31
C PHE A 40 -5.60 -1.96 -3.50
N ILE A 41 -5.11 -0.75 -3.27
CA ILE A 41 -3.68 -0.43 -3.28
C ILE A 41 -3.27 0.17 -1.95
N SER A 42 -2.12 -0.25 -1.46
CA SER A 42 -1.50 0.32 -0.25
C SER A 42 0.01 0.16 -0.29
N SER A 43 0.69 0.58 0.76
CA SER A 43 2.12 0.42 0.95
C SER A 43 2.44 -0.17 2.31
N GLY A 44 3.59 -0.84 2.38
CA GLY A 44 4.13 -1.39 3.60
C GLY A 44 3.77 -2.85 3.85
N LEU A 45 4.80 -3.65 4.12
CA LEU A 45 4.71 -5.07 4.50
C LEU A 45 5.48 -5.38 5.79
N GLY A 46 5.72 -4.34 6.60
CA GLY A 46 6.36 -4.45 7.90
C GLY A 46 5.47 -5.11 8.96
N GLY A 47 5.74 -4.85 10.24
CA GLY A 47 5.05 -5.50 11.35
C GLY A 47 3.53 -5.41 11.29
N MET A 48 2.98 -4.20 11.44
CA MET A 48 1.53 -3.98 11.45
C MET A 48 0.92 -4.02 10.05
N SER A 49 1.61 -3.50 9.05
CA SER A 49 1.14 -3.41 7.67
C SER A 49 1.16 -4.74 6.92
N GLY A 50 1.95 -5.70 7.37
CA GLY A 50 2.11 -7.00 6.71
C GLY A 50 0.83 -7.84 6.62
N ALA A 51 -0.19 -7.52 7.41
CA ALA A 51 -1.50 -8.18 7.36
C ALA A 51 -2.36 -7.75 6.15
N GLN A 52 -2.06 -6.61 5.52
CA GLN A 52 -2.89 -6.04 4.46
C GLN A 52 -3.16 -6.98 3.28
N PRO A 53 -2.17 -7.65 2.67
CA PRO A 53 -2.42 -8.51 1.52
C PRO A 53 -3.30 -9.69 1.88
N LYS A 54 -3.09 -10.30 3.04
CA LYS A 54 -3.92 -11.43 3.51
C LYS A 54 -5.36 -11.00 3.77
N ALA A 55 -5.54 -9.89 4.45
CA ALA A 55 -6.88 -9.35 4.73
C ALA A 55 -7.62 -8.95 3.45
N ALA A 56 -6.92 -8.33 2.49
CA ALA A 56 -7.50 -7.97 1.20
C ALA A 56 -7.95 -9.21 0.40
N GLU A 57 -7.10 -10.23 0.34
CA GLU A 57 -7.42 -11.50 -0.33
C GLU A 57 -8.63 -12.20 0.31
N MET A 58 -8.67 -12.25 1.64
CA MET A 58 -9.82 -12.81 2.38
C MET A 58 -11.10 -12.03 2.15
N SER A 59 -11.03 -10.73 1.91
CA SER A 59 -12.18 -9.89 1.56
C SER A 59 -12.62 -10.02 0.10
N GLY A 60 -11.89 -10.76 -0.73
CA GLY A 60 -12.15 -10.96 -2.14
C GLY A 60 -11.48 -9.96 -3.08
N ALA A 61 -10.76 -8.97 -2.56
CA ALA A 61 -10.14 -7.92 -3.35
C ALA A 61 -8.95 -8.42 -4.18
N ALA A 62 -8.71 -7.75 -5.31
CA ALA A 62 -7.40 -7.71 -5.93
C ALA A 62 -6.58 -6.62 -5.22
N SER A 63 -5.36 -6.92 -4.77
CA SER A 63 -4.52 -5.95 -4.08
C SER A 63 -3.10 -5.88 -4.63
N ILE A 64 -2.56 -4.65 -4.64
CA ILE A 64 -1.15 -4.39 -4.89
C ILE A 64 -0.62 -3.63 -3.66
N ILE A 65 0.37 -4.20 -2.99
CA ILE A 65 1.03 -3.57 -1.85
C ILE A 65 2.47 -3.28 -2.24
N ALA A 66 2.83 -2.00 -2.28
CA ALA A 66 4.20 -1.57 -2.54
C ALA A 66 5.07 -1.72 -1.29
N GLU A 67 6.27 -2.25 -1.46
CA GLU A 67 7.27 -2.38 -0.41
C GLU A 67 8.67 -2.19 -1.01
N VAL A 68 9.48 -1.34 -0.39
CA VAL A 68 10.84 -1.05 -0.86
C VAL A 68 11.87 -2.05 -0.33
N ASP A 69 11.55 -2.73 0.77
CA ASP A 69 12.42 -3.72 1.41
C ASP A 69 12.06 -5.13 0.97
N MET A 70 12.90 -5.71 0.10
CA MET A 70 12.69 -7.06 -0.43
C MET A 70 12.61 -8.12 0.67
N SER A 71 13.34 -7.95 1.77
CA SER A 71 13.33 -8.92 2.87
C SER A 71 11.95 -9.04 3.54
N ARG A 72 11.20 -7.94 3.60
CA ARG A 72 9.81 -7.93 4.09
C ARG A 72 8.87 -8.65 3.13
N ILE A 73 9.04 -8.42 1.82
CA ILE A 73 8.27 -9.12 0.79
C ILE A 73 8.51 -10.62 0.88
N GLU A 74 9.76 -11.06 0.94
CA GLU A 74 10.12 -12.48 1.06
C GLU A 74 9.52 -13.14 2.30
N THR A 75 9.54 -12.42 3.43
CA THR A 75 8.94 -12.89 4.66
C THR A 75 7.43 -13.13 4.50
N ARG A 76 6.70 -12.18 3.92
CA ARG A 76 5.25 -12.30 3.73
C ARG A 76 4.89 -13.34 2.68
N HIS A 77 5.68 -13.44 1.61
CA HIS A 77 5.49 -14.48 0.58
C HIS A 77 5.68 -15.88 1.16
N ARG A 78 6.74 -16.08 1.94
CA ARG A 78 7.03 -17.35 2.63
C ARG A 78 5.95 -17.75 3.63
N GLN A 79 5.31 -16.75 4.29
CA GLN A 79 4.18 -16.96 5.18
C GLN A 79 2.87 -17.28 4.46
N GLY A 80 2.84 -17.21 3.12
CA GLY A 80 1.62 -17.37 2.33
C GLY A 80 0.64 -16.20 2.44
N TRP A 81 1.14 -15.01 2.80
CA TRP A 81 0.32 -13.80 2.92
C TRP A 81 0.30 -12.97 1.65
N VAL A 82 1.27 -13.16 0.78
CA VAL A 82 1.39 -12.57 -0.56
C VAL A 82 1.52 -13.71 -1.56
N GLY A 83 0.65 -13.73 -2.56
CA GLY A 83 0.64 -14.78 -3.57
C GLY A 83 1.61 -14.53 -4.73
N HIS A 84 1.79 -13.27 -5.12
CA HIS A 84 2.63 -12.86 -6.25
C HIS A 84 3.60 -11.77 -5.86
N VAL A 85 4.80 -11.83 -6.43
CA VAL A 85 5.86 -10.83 -6.23
C VAL A 85 6.35 -10.36 -7.58
N THR A 86 6.44 -9.05 -7.79
CA THR A 86 6.99 -8.46 -9.01
C THR A 86 7.69 -7.14 -8.72
N ASN A 87 8.65 -6.78 -9.56
CA ASN A 87 9.27 -5.45 -9.59
C ASN A 87 8.81 -4.63 -10.79
N SER A 88 7.87 -5.14 -11.57
CA SER A 88 7.30 -4.46 -12.74
C SER A 88 5.93 -3.89 -12.41
N ILE A 89 5.79 -2.58 -12.52
CA ILE A 89 4.51 -1.88 -12.30
C ILE A 89 3.46 -2.36 -13.30
N SER A 90 3.82 -2.48 -14.58
CA SER A 90 2.90 -2.93 -15.63
C SER A 90 2.43 -4.36 -15.40
N GLU A 91 3.29 -5.25 -14.95
CA GLU A 91 2.93 -6.62 -14.58
C GLU A 91 1.97 -6.64 -13.38
N ALA A 92 2.26 -5.85 -12.33
CA ALA A 92 1.39 -5.77 -11.17
C ALA A 92 -0.03 -5.36 -11.55
N PHE A 93 -0.20 -4.32 -12.36
CA PHE A 93 -1.51 -3.88 -12.83
C PHE A 93 -2.16 -4.87 -13.79
N SER A 94 -1.40 -5.54 -14.64
CA SER A 94 -1.93 -6.57 -15.55
C SER A 94 -2.55 -7.73 -14.76
N LEU A 95 -1.84 -8.25 -13.76
CA LEU A 95 -2.33 -9.31 -12.87
C LEU A 95 -3.55 -8.86 -12.07
N ALA A 96 -3.52 -7.63 -11.55
CA ALA A 96 -4.64 -7.08 -10.79
C ALA A 96 -5.90 -6.91 -11.66
N HIS A 97 -5.77 -6.39 -12.87
CA HIS A 97 -6.90 -6.23 -13.80
C HIS A 97 -7.52 -7.56 -14.21
N GLU A 98 -6.70 -8.56 -14.50
CA GLU A 98 -7.20 -9.91 -14.80
C GLU A 98 -8.03 -10.47 -13.63
N ALA A 99 -7.57 -10.28 -12.41
CA ALA A 99 -8.28 -10.72 -11.21
C ALA A 99 -9.58 -9.91 -10.99
N VAL A 100 -9.55 -8.60 -11.19
CA VAL A 100 -10.73 -7.73 -11.10
C VAL A 100 -11.79 -8.16 -12.12
N ASP A 101 -11.40 -8.35 -13.38
CA ASP A 101 -12.31 -8.77 -14.45
C ASP A 101 -12.89 -10.16 -14.19
N GLY A 102 -12.08 -11.07 -13.70
CA GLY A 102 -12.50 -12.42 -13.32
C GLY A 102 -13.20 -12.51 -11.96
N LYS A 103 -13.35 -11.38 -11.24
CA LYS A 103 -13.89 -11.32 -9.87
C LYS A 103 -13.23 -12.33 -8.92
N LYS A 104 -11.90 -12.43 -9.00
CA LYS A 104 -11.08 -13.33 -8.19
C LYS A 104 -10.17 -12.52 -7.27
N PRO A 105 -9.97 -12.97 -6.02
CA PRO A 105 -8.97 -12.36 -5.14
C PRO A 105 -7.55 -12.66 -5.64
N ILE A 106 -6.66 -11.68 -5.47
CA ILE A 106 -5.23 -11.82 -5.69
C ILE A 106 -4.49 -10.89 -4.75
N SER A 107 -3.34 -11.31 -4.24
CA SER A 107 -2.43 -10.45 -3.49
C SER A 107 -1.09 -10.34 -4.20
N ILE A 108 -0.69 -9.12 -4.51
CA ILE A 108 0.52 -8.79 -5.26
C ILE A 108 1.39 -7.88 -4.41
N ALA A 109 2.63 -8.27 -4.15
CA ALA A 109 3.65 -7.38 -3.62
C ALA A 109 4.44 -6.77 -4.78
N TYR A 110 4.44 -5.45 -4.86
CA TYR A 110 5.28 -4.71 -5.78
C TYR A 110 6.55 -4.27 -5.05
N HIS A 111 7.70 -4.78 -5.50
CA HIS A 111 8.99 -4.35 -4.98
C HIS A 111 9.38 -3.03 -5.60
N GLY A 112 9.08 -1.96 -4.93
CA GLY A 112 9.33 -0.60 -5.37
C GLY A 112 8.61 0.43 -4.52
N ASN A 113 8.67 1.68 -4.96
CA ASN A 113 8.11 2.80 -4.23
C ASN A 113 6.63 3.02 -4.59
N ILE A 114 5.81 3.26 -3.57
CA ILE A 114 4.37 3.54 -3.76
C ILE A 114 4.13 4.76 -4.65
N VAL A 115 5.00 5.77 -4.58
CA VAL A 115 4.87 6.98 -5.40
C VAL A 115 4.93 6.64 -6.89
N ASP A 116 5.89 5.79 -7.30
CA ASP A 116 6.03 5.36 -8.69
C ASP A 116 4.81 4.56 -9.16
N LEU A 117 4.28 3.68 -8.29
CA LEU A 117 3.07 2.90 -8.57
C LEU A 117 1.86 3.80 -8.79
N LEU A 118 1.64 4.79 -7.91
CA LEU A 118 0.50 5.69 -8.01
C LEU A 118 0.62 6.67 -9.19
N GLU A 119 1.81 7.20 -9.45
CA GLU A 119 2.04 8.06 -10.61
C GLU A 119 1.80 7.33 -11.93
N TYR A 120 2.19 6.06 -12.01
CA TYR A 120 1.87 5.22 -13.15
C TYR A 120 0.34 5.07 -13.34
N ALA A 121 -0.38 4.77 -12.25
CA ALA A 121 -1.83 4.65 -12.30
C ALA A 121 -2.51 5.94 -12.79
N VAL A 122 -2.04 7.11 -12.32
CA VAL A 122 -2.53 8.42 -12.78
C VAL A 122 -2.24 8.60 -14.27
N SER A 123 -1.01 8.33 -14.71
CA SER A 123 -0.58 8.52 -16.11
C SER A 123 -1.32 7.60 -17.09
N GLN A 124 -1.68 6.40 -16.66
CA GLN A 124 -2.39 5.41 -17.48
C GLN A 124 -3.91 5.44 -17.28
N ASN A 125 -4.41 6.38 -16.49
CA ASN A 125 -5.84 6.51 -16.17
C ASN A 125 -6.44 5.21 -15.62
N ILE A 126 -5.71 4.53 -14.74
CA ILE A 126 -6.14 3.30 -14.11
C ILE A 126 -7.05 3.62 -12.92
N HIS A 127 -8.23 3.01 -12.88
CA HIS A 127 -9.14 3.16 -11.75
C HIS A 127 -8.69 2.30 -10.56
N ILE A 128 -8.60 2.92 -9.38
CA ILE A 128 -8.34 2.27 -8.11
C ILE A 128 -9.56 2.52 -7.21
N ASP A 129 -10.16 1.46 -6.68
CA ASP A 129 -11.34 1.59 -5.83
C ASP A 129 -11.01 2.09 -4.43
N LEU A 130 -10.07 1.42 -3.78
CA LEU A 130 -9.63 1.70 -2.42
C LEU A 130 -8.12 1.92 -2.38
N LEU A 131 -7.70 2.97 -1.69
CA LEU A 131 -6.30 3.32 -1.52
C LEU A 131 -6.02 3.62 -0.05
N SER A 132 -4.95 3.05 0.46
CA SER A 132 -4.44 3.37 1.79
C SER A 132 -2.93 3.53 1.78
N ASP A 133 -2.36 3.96 2.88
CA ASP A 133 -0.92 4.05 3.08
C ASP A 133 -0.57 3.73 4.53
N GLN A 134 0.44 2.88 4.72
CA GLN A 134 0.95 2.49 6.03
C GLN A 134 2.37 3.04 6.28
N THR A 135 2.77 4.05 5.51
CA THR A 135 4.05 4.72 5.68
C THR A 135 4.11 5.36 7.08
N SER A 136 5.21 5.13 7.79
CA SER A 136 5.43 5.71 9.12
C SER A 136 5.77 7.19 9.01
N CYS A 137 4.77 8.05 9.08
CA CYS A 137 4.97 9.50 9.06
C CYS A 137 5.47 10.09 10.39
N HIS A 138 5.56 9.30 11.44
CA HIS A 138 6.12 9.75 12.72
C HIS A 138 7.62 9.98 12.68
N ALA A 139 8.32 9.36 11.74
CA ALA A 139 9.77 9.36 11.64
C ALA A 139 10.23 9.48 10.18
N VAL A 140 9.57 10.32 9.37
CA VAL A 140 9.87 10.43 7.93
C VAL A 140 11.32 10.83 7.66
N TYR A 141 11.90 11.70 8.50
CA TYR A 141 13.29 12.16 8.37
C TYR A 141 14.29 11.26 9.10
N GLU A 142 13.82 10.27 9.84
CA GLU A 142 14.65 9.32 10.57
C GLU A 142 14.69 7.95 9.89
N GLY A 143 14.21 7.87 8.66
CA GLY A 143 14.21 6.64 7.86
C GLY A 143 12.89 5.88 7.85
N GLY A 144 11.82 6.43 8.42
CA GLY A 144 10.47 5.84 8.34
C GLY A 144 9.84 5.93 6.95
N TYR A 145 10.38 6.80 6.09
CA TYR A 145 9.94 6.98 4.71
C TYR A 145 11.11 6.72 3.75
N CYS A 146 10.87 6.02 2.67
CA CYS A 146 11.85 5.86 1.59
C CYS A 146 11.45 6.78 0.43
N PRO A 147 12.25 7.81 0.10
CA PRO A 147 11.94 8.71 -1.01
C PRO A 147 11.94 7.96 -2.34
N ALA A 148 11.08 8.40 -3.26
CA ALA A 148 11.09 7.90 -4.62
C ALA A 148 12.43 8.25 -5.31
N GLY A 149 12.84 7.38 -6.24
CA GLY A 149 14.07 7.56 -7.02
C GLY A 149 15.33 6.99 -6.39
N ILE A 150 15.26 6.46 -5.18
CA ILE A 150 16.38 5.74 -4.55
C ILE A 150 15.93 4.38 -4.02
N THR A 151 16.86 3.44 -3.92
CA THR A 151 16.62 2.11 -3.35
C THR A 151 16.58 2.17 -1.82
N PHE A 152 16.08 1.10 -1.21
CA PHE A 152 16.09 0.96 0.25
C PHE A 152 17.52 1.00 0.82
N ALA A 153 18.49 0.39 0.14
CA ALA A 153 19.90 0.41 0.54
C ALA A 153 20.49 1.84 0.43
N GLU A 154 20.23 2.53 -0.67
CA GLU A 154 20.68 3.92 -0.88
C GLU A 154 20.05 4.86 0.16
N ARG A 155 18.79 4.66 0.53
CA ARG A 155 18.14 5.40 1.61
C ARG A 155 18.92 5.29 2.91
N THR A 156 19.32 4.09 3.28
CA THR A 156 20.06 3.84 4.53
C THR A 156 21.41 4.52 4.52
N SER A 157 22.15 4.43 3.42
CA SER A 157 23.44 5.12 3.27
C SER A 157 23.27 6.65 3.31
N LEU A 158 22.32 7.18 2.55
CA LEU A 158 22.10 8.63 2.45
C LEU A 158 21.68 9.25 3.79
N LEU A 159 20.86 8.55 4.57
CA LEU A 159 20.42 9.00 5.89
C LEU A 159 21.63 9.25 6.83
N HIS A 160 22.68 8.43 6.73
CA HIS A 160 23.89 8.56 7.53
C HIS A 160 24.91 9.54 6.93
N GLU A 161 25.06 9.53 5.61
CA GLU A 161 26.12 10.29 4.92
C GLU A 161 25.74 11.75 4.64
N ASP A 162 24.48 12.00 4.25
CA ASP A 162 23.97 13.34 3.96
C ASP A 162 22.50 13.50 4.40
N PRO A 163 22.25 13.69 5.71
CA PRO A 163 20.89 13.84 6.22
C PRO A 163 20.08 15.00 5.59
N GLN A 164 20.78 16.08 5.20
CA GLN A 164 20.10 17.22 4.57
C GLN A 164 19.59 16.89 3.17
N LYS A 165 20.38 16.18 2.37
CA LYS A 165 19.95 15.69 1.07
C LYS A 165 18.80 14.68 1.22
N PHE A 166 18.91 13.81 2.22
CA PHE A 166 17.83 12.87 2.54
C PHE A 166 16.51 13.61 2.84
N CYS A 167 16.53 14.65 3.69
CA CYS A 167 15.33 15.45 3.99
C CYS A 167 14.74 16.12 2.74
N ARG A 168 15.58 16.67 1.85
CA ARG A 168 15.09 17.26 0.60
C ARG A 168 14.38 16.23 -0.28
N LEU A 169 14.97 15.03 -0.45
CA LEU A 169 14.36 13.97 -1.24
C LEU A 169 13.05 13.46 -0.62
N VAL A 170 12.99 13.38 0.71
CA VAL A 170 11.74 13.02 1.43
C VAL A 170 10.65 14.06 1.13
N ASN A 171 10.94 15.35 1.24
CA ASN A 171 9.97 16.41 0.99
C ASN A 171 9.47 16.40 -0.46
N GLU A 172 10.37 16.26 -1.43
CA GLU A 172 10.03 16.18 -2.85
C GLU A 172 9.13 14.94 -3.12
N SER A 173 9.48 13.81 -2.54
CA SER A 173 8.73 12.58 -2.68
C SER A 173 7.35 12.65 -2.03
N LEU A 174 7.23 13.26 -0.85
CA LEU A 174 5.94 13.47 -0.19
C LEU A 174 5.01 14.37 -1.01
N VAL A 175 5.53 15.42 -1.64
CA VAL A 175 4.74 16.27 -2.53
C VAL A 175 4.23 15.48 -3.74
N ARG A 176 5.07 14.68 -4.37
CA ARG A 176 4.68 13.80 -5.48
C ARG A 176 3.63 12.78 -5.05
N HIS A 177 3.85 12.15 -3.88
CA HIS A 177 2.93 11.16 -3.31
C HIS A 177 1.54 11.78 -3.08
N PHE A 178 1.51 12.94 -2.45
CA PHE A 178 0.27 13.68 -2.23
C PHE A 178 -0.46 14.03 -3.52
N ARG A 179 0.26 14.58 -4.52
CA ARG A 179 -0.33 14.92 -5.82
C ARG A 179 -0.95 13.71 -6.52
N ALA A 180 -0.28 12.56 -6.44
CA ALA A 180 -0.80 11.32 -7.00
C ALA A 180 -2.07 10.85 -6.28
N ILE A 181 -2.09 10.86 -4.94
CA ILE A 181 -3.28 10.51 -4.15
C ILE A 181 -4.44 11.45 -4.50
N ARG A 182 -4.17 12.76 -4.53
CA ARG A 182 -5.20 13.76 -4.86
C ARG A 182 -5.80 13.52 -6.24
N ALA A 183 -4.96 13.29 -7.25
CA ALA A 183 -5.43 13.00 -8.60
C ALA A 183 -6.32 11.75 -8.66
N LEU A 184 -5.96 10.69 -7.94
CA LEU A 184 -6.74 9.46 -7.85
C LEU A 184 -8.08 9.69 -7.12
N VAL A 185 -8.07 10.45 -6.04
CA VAL A 185 -9.31 10.80 -5.29
C VAL A 185 -10.26 11.63 -6.18
N GLU A 186 -9.74 12.57 -6.96
CA GLU A 186 -10.54 13.35 -7.94
C GLU A 186 -11.14 12.45 -9.02
N GLN A 187 -10.53 11.30 -9.31
CA GLN A 187 -11.03 10.27 -10.24
C GLN A 187 -11.98 9.25 -9.59
N GLY A 188 -12.30 9.41 -8.32
CA GLY A 188 -13.25 8.56 -7.61
C GLY A 188 -12.64 7.49 -6.68
N THR A 189 -11.32 7.44 -6.51
CA THR A 189 -10.67 6.56 -5.54
C THR A 189 -11.01 6.99 -4.12
N TYR A 190 -11.40 6.04 -3.26
CA TYR A 190 -11.56 6.31 -1.84
C TYR A 190 -10.24 6.07 -1.11
N PHE A 191 -9.66 7.16 -0.58
CA PHE A 191 -8.46 7.13 0.25
C PHE A 191 -8.82 7.11 1.74
N PHE A 192 -8.19 6.23 2.49
CA PHE A 192 -8.30 6.17 3.95
C PHE A 192 -6.95 5.84 4.58
N ASP A 193 -6.72 6.29 5.81
CA ASP A 193 -5.53 5.95 6.55
C ASP A 193 -5.88 5.22 7.86
N TYR A 194 -4.91 4.51 8.41
CA TYR A 194 -5.06 3.75 9.65
C TYR A 194 -4.58 4.54 10.88
N GLY A 195 -4.56 5.88 10.81
CA GLY A 195 -4.13 6.73 11.92
C GLY A 195 -2.61 6.90 12.02
N ASN A 196 -1.87 6.70 10.93
CA ASN A 196 -0.42 6.88 10.86
C ASN A 196 0.03 8.34 10.68
N SER A 197 -0.88 9.29 10.83
CA SER A 197 -0.66 10.75 10.70
C SER A 197 -0.29 11.23 9.27
N PHE A 198 -0.38 10.37 8.28
CA PHE A 198 -0.08 10.73 6.89
C PHE A 198 -0.96 11.89 6.40
N MET A 199 -2.27 11.85 6.71
CA MET A 199 -3.20 12.92 6.37
C MET A 199 -2.87 14.27 7.02
N LEU A 200 -2.32 14.28 8.22
CA LEU A 200 -1.93 15.52 8.92
C LEU A 200 -0.74 16.19 8.25
N TYR A 201 0.19 15.45 7.69
CA TYR A 201 1.30 15.98 6.92
C TYR A 201 0.83 16.68 5.63
N LEU A 202 -0.24 16.16 5.04
CA LEU A 202 -0.80 16.67 3.78
C LEU A 202 -1.47 18.05 3.94
N ILE A 203 -1.92 18.40 5.14
CA ILE A 203 -2.59 19.67 5.44
C ILE A 203 -1.57 20.81 5.60
N HIS A 204 -0.31 20.49 5.87
CA HIS A 204 0.76 21.44 6.16
C HIS A 204 1.75 21.70 5.01
N ILE A 205 1.57 21.06 3.87
CA ILE A 205 2.30 21.25 2.63
C ILE A 205 1.41 21.95 1.59
#